data_1f66da56bfefc71f922f159d764eaa79
#
_entry.id   1f66da56bfefc71f922f159d764eaa79
#
_cell.length_a   1.000
_cell.length_b   1.000
_cell.length_c   1.000
_cell.angle_alpha   90.00
_cell.angle_beta   90.00
_cell.angle_gamma   90.00
#
_symmetry.space_group_name_H-M   'P 1'
#
loop_
_entity.id
_entity.type
_entity.pdbx_description
1 polymer ?
#
loop_
_entity_poly.entity_id
_entity_poly.type
_entity_poly.pdbx_seq_one_letter_code
_entity_poly.pdbx_strand_id
1 'polypeptide(L)'
;NAVKLSPEEQYQIRKSIVRLSKKGKTNGEIAEILDVSERHVRSVKKQYAEGGLSALKPKKRGRNKGEKRILTPEQENEIQRIIVEKDPMQLKFKDCMWTRKNISELIFQKYGIRMKLSTLGYYLQRWGFSVQRPVKRAYKQDQEKIDKWLNEEFPGITERAEAENAEIFFGDETNIQNTCNYMKGYAPKGKTPVVRTESQKFKINMLSAVSKRGKLRFVLYKDNMDSDKLIDFMRRLIHDSKKKVFLILDNLRVHHSKKVQEWVEKHKEEIEVFYLPPYAPEYNPDELVNSDLKRSVGSKASSQSKEELEHNVRSHLKSLQLNPYKISFFFNSPYTKYAA
;
A
#
# COMPACT_ATOMS: atom_id res chain seq x y z
N ASN A 1 -42.45 -14.71 26.17
CA ASN A 1 -41.42 -15.71 25.73
C ASN A 1 -40.04 -15.16 26.07
N ALA A 2 -39.53 -15.42 27.28
CA ALA A 2 -38.31 -14.86 27.86
C ALA A 2 -37.04 -15.11 27.04
N VAL A 3 -37.07 -16.00 26.05
CA VAL A 3 -35.94 -16.32 25.15
C VAL A 3 -35.65 -15.20 24.14
N LYS A 4 -36.65 -14.38 23.80
CA LYS A 4 -36.53 -13.27 22.84
C LYS A 4 -36.06 -11.95 23.48
N LEU A 5 -35.96 -11.89 24.81
CA LEU A 5 -35.55 -10.69 25.56
C LEU A 5 -34.03 -10.54 25.56
N SER A 6 -33.57 -9.30 25.63
CA SER A 6 -32.16 -8.98 25.80
C SER A 6 -31.61 -9.52 27.14
N PRO A 7 -30.30 -9.74 27.26
CA PRO A 7 -29.70 -10.21 28.51
C PRO A 7 -30.01 -9.30 29.71
N GLU A 8 -30.15 -8.00 29.50
CA GLU A 8 -30.47 -7.04 30.55
C GLU A 8 -31.94 -7.18 31.00
N GLU A 9 -32.88 -7.28 30.08
CA GLU A 9 -34.29 -7.52 30.38
C GLU A 9 -34.48 -8.84 31.13
N GLN A 10 -33.80 -9.90 30.70
CA GLN A 10 -33.80 -11.19 31.41
C GLN A 10 -33.26 -11.04 32.85
N TYR A 11 -32.27 -10.20 33.06
CA TYR A 11 -31.72 -9.92 34.37
C TYR A 11 -32.71 -9.16 35.24
N GLN A 12 -33.45 -8.18 34.73
CA GLN A 12 -34.49 -7.46 35.44
C GLN A 12 -35.64 -8.38 35.85
N ILE A 13 -36.06 -9.30 34.98
CA ILE A 13 -37.07 -10.32 35.32
C ILE A 13 -36.58 -11.19 36.48
N ARG A 14 -35.31 -11.66 36.48
CA ARG A 14 -34.76 -12.44 37.60
C ARG A 14 -34.73 -11.65 38.89
N LYS A 15 -34.41 -10.37 38.88
CA LYS A 15 -34.50 -9.48 40.05
C LYS A 15 -35.93 -9.34 40.53
N SER A 16 -36.89 -9.18 39.64
CA SER A 16 -38.32 -9.07 39.97
C SER A 16 -38.86 -10.35 40.63
N ILE A 17 -38.44 -11.54 40.15
CA ILE A 17 -38.75 -12.82 40.80
C ILE A 17 -38.28 -12.84 42.24
N VAL A 18 -37.04 -12.44 42.52
CA VAL A 18 -36.48 -12.41 43.87
C VAL A 18 -37.23 -11.40 44.75
N ARG A 19 -37.53 -10.21 44.21
CA ARG A 19 -38.26 -9.15 44.89
C ARG A 19 -39.67 -9.59 45.31
N LEU A 20 -40.40 -10.24 44.39
CA LEU A 20 -41.77 -10.77 44.68
C LEU A 20 -41.72 -11.92 45.68
N SER A 21 -40.72 -12.81 45.56
CA SER A 21 -40.51 -13.90 46.52
C SER A 21 -40.26 -13.36 47.95
N LYS A 22 -39.45 -12.29 48.10
CA LYS A 22 -39.23 -11.64 49.40
C LYS A 22 -40.49 -10.98 49.98
N LYS A 23 -41.47 -10.65 49.13
CA LYS A 23 -42.79 -10.14 49.54
C LYS A 23 -43.76 -11.24 49.84
N GLY A 24 -43.33 -12.52 49.95
CA GLY A 24 -44.18 -13.63 50.37
C GLY A 24 -45.02 -14.25 49.22
N LYS A 25 -44.91 -13.80 48.01
CA LYS A 25 -45.66 -14.38 46.85
C LYS A 25 -45.26 -15.80 46.56
N THR A 26 -46.25 -16.64 46.23
CA THR A 26 -46.03 -18.03 45.81
C THR A 26 -45.39 -18.13 44.42
N ASN A 27 -44.82 -19.30 44.07
CA ASN A 27 -44.18 -19.49 42.78
C ASN A 27 -45.21 -19.34 41.63
N GLY A 28 -46.46 -19.79 41.80
CA GLY A 28 -47.53 -19.66 40.82
C GLY A 28 -47.89 -18.19 40.57
N GLU A 29 -48.16 -17.41 41.64
CA GLU A 29 -48.43 -15.98 41.51
C GLU A 29 -47.32 -15.21 40.83
N ILE A 30 -46.02 -15.53 41.13
CA ILE A 30 -44.88 -14.89 40.49
C ILE A 30 -44.81 -15.25 39.02
N ALA A 31 -45.08 -16.51 38.67
CA ALA A 31 -45.10 -16.99 37.29
C ALA A 31 -46.15 -16.27 36.46
N GLU A 32 -47.35 -16.09 37.02
CA GLU A 32 -48.46 -15.39 36.38
C GLU A 32 -48.17 -13.89 36.22
N ILE A 33 -47.69 -13.20 37.25
CA ILE A 33 -47.40 -11.76 37.24
C ILE A 33 -46.30 -11.42 36.19
N LEU A 34 -45.32 -12.27 36.03
CA LEU A 34 -44.13 -12.00 35.15
C LEU A 34 -44.18 -12.74 33.83
N ASP A 35 -45.28 -13.44 33.52
CA ASP A 35 -45.43 -14.28 32.29
C ASP A 35 -44.24 -15.22 32.08
N VAL A 36 -43.86 -15.96 33.12
CA VAL A 36 -42.79 -16.94 33.11
C VAL A 36 -43.24 -18.29 33.68
N SER A 37 -42.54 -19.38 33.35
CA SER A 37 -42.88 -20.68 33.93
C SER A 37 -42.48 -20.74 35.40
N GLU A 38 -43.28 -21.46 36.23
CA GLU A 38 -42.91 -21.72 37.62
C GLU A 38 -41.55 -22.41 37.76
N ARG A 39 -41.18 -23.26 36.82
CA ARG A 39 -39.85 -23.90 36.76
C ARG A 39 -38.76 -22.85 36.71
N HIS A 40 -38.95 -21.76 35.93
CA HIS A 40 -38.01 -20.66 35.86
C HIS A 40 -37.94 -19.90 37.19
N VAL A 41 -39.06 -19.64 37.81
CA VAL A 41 -39.11 -19.00 39.13
C VAL A 41 -38.33 -19.82 40.17
N ARG A 42 -38.57 -21.14 40.26
CA ARG A 42 -37.84 -22.04 41.17
C ARG A 42 -36.34 -22.03 40.89
N SER A 43 -35.92 -22.08 39.60
CA SER A 43 -34.51 -22.03 39.19
C SER A 43 -33.84 -20.72 39.65
N VAL A 44 -34.49 -19.59 39.43
CA VAL A 44 -33.96 -18.27 39.84
C VAL A 44 -33.84 -18.14 41.35
N LYS A 45 -34.85 -18.63 42.11
CA LYS A 45 -34.82 -18.65 43.60
C LYS A 45 -33.62 -19.51 44.08
N LYS A 46 -33.38 -20.66 43.48
CA LYS A 46 -32.24 -21.52 43.80
C LYS A 46 -30.92 -20.82 43.53
N GLN A 47 -30.76 -20.23 42.34
CA GLN A 47 -29.55 -19.48 42.00
C GLN A 47 -29.29 -18.30 42.93
N TYR A 48 -30.38 -17.62 43.36
CA TYR A 48 -30.26 -16.54 44.32
C TYR A 48 -29.84 -17.02 45.71
N ALA A 49 -30.35 -18.18 46.16
CA ALA A 49 -29.97 -18.77 47.44
C ALA A 49 -28.50 -19.19 47.48
N GLU A 50 -27.97 -19.68 46.34
CA GLU A 50 -26.59 -20.16 46.23
C GLU A 50 -25.55 -19.02 46.10
N GLY A 51 -25.88 -17.89 45.42
CA GLY A 51 -24.87 -16.87 45.12
C GLY A 51 -25.42 -15.42 45.09
N GLY A 52 -26.58 -15.17 45.67
CA GLY A 52 -27.15 -13.84 45.78
C GLY A 52 -27.47 -13.20 44.43
N LEU A 53 -27.51 -11.86 44.39
CA LEU A 53 -27.77 -11.09 43.15
C LEU A 53 -26.69 -11.26 42.11
N SER A 54 -25.46 -11.58 42.50
CA SER A 54 -24.36 -11.78 41.57
C SER A 54 -24.55 -13.02 40.70
N ALA A 55 -25.13 -14.10 41.21
CA ALA A 55 -25.43 -15.33 40.49
C ALA A 55 -26.53 -15.14 39.43
N LEU A 56 -27.36 -14.11 39.57
CA LEU A 56 -28.44 -13.80 38.63
C LEU A 56 -27.96 -13.02 37.40
N LYS A 57 -26.75 -12.44 37.43
CA LYS A 57 -26.19 -11.70 36.28
C LYS A 57 -26.06 -12.59 35.06
N PRO A 58 -26.35 -12.06 33.87
CA PRO A 58 -26.19 -12.84 32.66
C PRO A 58 -24.72 -13.25 32.48
N LYS A 59 -24.48 -14.57 32.33
CA LYS A 59 -23.16 -15.08 32.00
C LYS A 59 -22.89 -14.80 30.54
N LYS A 60 -21.62 -14.48 30.18
CA LYS A 60 -21.20 -14.31 28.80
C LYS A 60 -21.49 -15.59 28.02
N ARG A 61 -22.34 -15.47 26.99
CA ARG A 61 -22.66 -16.60 26.10
C ARG A 61 -21.51 -16.87 25.13
N GLY A 62 -21.31 -18.12 24.78
CA GLY A 62 -20.29 -18.56 23.83
C GLY A 62 -19.04 -19.09 24.53
N ARG A 63 -18.08 -19.48 23.72
CA ARG A 63 -16.79 -20.04 24.18
C ARG A 63 -15.91 -18.94 24.76
N ASN A 64 -15.08 -19.30 25.71
CA ASN A 64 -14.05 -18.42 26.24
C ASN A 64 -13.02 -18.11 25.14
N LYS A 65 -12.46 -16.88 25.19
CA LYS A 65 -11.42 -16.46 24.25
C LYS A 65 -10.20 -17.40 24.37
N GLY A 66 -9.87 -18.08 23.27
CA GLY A 66 -8.75 -19.01 23.24
C GLY A 66 -9.11 -20.48 23.50
N GLU A 67 -10.34 -20.81 23.88
CA GLU A 67 -10.78 -22.18 24.06
C GLU A 67 -10.78 -22.94 22.73
N LYS A 68 -10.22 -24.16 22.73
CA LYS A 68 -10.04 -25.04 21.55
C LYS A 68 -9.17 -24.43 20.42
N ARG A 69 -8.17 -23.62 20.78
CA ARG A 69 -7.13 -23.25 19.82
C ARG A 69 -6.36 -24.49 19.35
N ILE A 70 -6.01 -24.50 18.06
CA ILE A 70 -5.22 -25.60 17.46
C ILE A 70 -3.75 -25.46 17.84
N LEU A 71 -3.24 -24.23 17.91
CA LEU A 71 -1.89 -23.89 18.32
C LEU A 71 -1.86 -23.34 19.73
N THR A 72 -0.83 -23.65 20.49
CA THR A 72 -0.58 -23.00 21.78
C THR A 72 -0.09 -21.56 21.59
N PRO A 73 -0.18 -20.67 22.59
CA PRO A 73 0.34 -19.32 22.49
C PRO A 73 1.82 -19.25 22.10
N GLU A 74 2.64 -20.17 22.60
CA GLU A 74 4.07 -20.28 22.34
C GLU A 74 4.30 -20.64 20.86
N GLN A 75 3.56 -21.62 20.33
CA GLN A 75 3.61 -22.01 18.92
C GLN A 75 3.17 -20.87 18.02
N GLU A 76 2.10 -20.14 18.38
CA GLU A 76 1.65 -18.96 17.65
C GLU A 76 2.75 -17.90 17.56
N ASN A 77 3.39 -17.56 18.68
CA ASN A 77 4.45 -16.57 18.75
C ASN A 77 5.69 -16.99 17.94
N GLU A 78 6.05 -18.28 17.99
CA GLU A 78 7.19 -18.79 17.23
C GLU A 78 6.94 -18.70 15.71
N ILE A 79 5.75 -19.08 15.23
CA ILE A 79 5.40 -18.98 13.82
C ILE A 79 5.38 -17.53 13.37
N GLN A 80 4.80 -16.61 14.16
CA GLN A 80 4.81 -15.17 13.84
C GLN A 80 6.24 -14.64 13.72
N ARG A 81 7.13 -14.99 14.65
CA ARG A 81 8.53 -14.59 14.62
C ARG A 81 9.22 -15.10 13.35
N ILE A 82 9.02 -16.38 12.99
CA ILE A 82 9.61 -16.95 11.77
C ILE A 82 9.13 -16.22 10.53
N ILE A 83 7.83 -15.88 10.42
CA ILE A 83 7.27 -15.17 9.27
C ILE A 83 7.88 -13.77 9.14
N VAL A 84 8.21 -13.11 10.24
CA VAL A 84 8.78 -11.75 10.25
C VAL A 84 10.30 -11.77 10.00
N GLU A 85 11.01 -12.70 10.60
CA GLU A 85 12.48 -12.71 10.61
C GLU A 85 13.10 -13.48 9.42
N LYS A 86 12.33 -14.37 8.77
CA LYS A 86 12.87 -15.26 7.72
C LYS A 86 12.02 -15.22 6.45
N ASP A 87 12.70 -15.24 5.32
CA ASP A 87 12.07 -15.51 4.05
C ASP A 87 11.77 -17.01 3.86
N PRO A 88 10.72 -17.38 3.12
CA PRO A 88 10.41 -18.78 2.85
C PRO A 88 11.58 -19.55 2.24
N MET A 89 12.36 -18.92 1.36
CA MET A 89 13.52 -19.53 0.69
C MET A 89 14.62 -19.97 1.68
N GLN A 90 14.82 -19.24 2.78
CA GLN A 90 15.77 -19.61 3.84
C GLN A 90 15.37 -20.91 4.56
N LEU A 91 14.08 -21.27 4.47
CA LEU A 91 13.53 -22.52 5.00
C LEU A 91 13.26 -23.55 3.90
N LYS A 92 13.92 -23.43 2.74
CA LYS A 92 13.85 -24.34 1.58
C LYS A 92 12.46 -24.41 0.90
N PHE A 93 11.59 -23.42 1.11
CA PHE A 93 10.40 -23.25 0.28
C PHE A 93 10.77 -22.59 -1.05
N LYS A 94 10.03 -22.90 -2.12
CA LYS A 94 10.30 -22.36 -3.48
C LYS A 94 9.73 -20.95 -3.70
N ASP A 95 8.81 -20.51 -2.85
CA ASP A 95 8.15 -19.21 -3.00
C ASP A 95 8.99 -18.10 -2.34
N CYS A 96 9.00 -16.91 -2.95
CA CYS A 96 9.68 -15.73 -2.42
C CYS A 96 8.90 -15.00 -1.32
N MET A 97 7.63 -15.34 -1.11
CA MET A 97 6.74 -14.72 -0.13
C MET A 97 5.99 -15.77 0.66
N TRP A 98 5.71 -15.45 1.94
CA TRP A 98 4.88 -16.31 2.77
C TRP A 98 3.46 -16.37 2.24
N THR A 99 3.02 -17.56 1.85
CA THR A 99 1.65 -17.87 1.48
C THR A 99 0.98 -18.70 2.56
N ARG A 100 -0.36 -18.72 2.61
CA ARG A 100 -1.06 -19.61 3.55
C ARG A 100 -0.65 -21.07 3.39
N LYS A 101 -0.32 -21.49 2.17
CA LYS A 101 0.14 -22.86 1.89
C LYS A 101 1.48 -23.15 2.58
N ASN A 102 2.47 -22.28 2.39
CA ASN A 102 3.81 -22.44 3.01
C ASN A 102 3.74 -22.37 4.53
N ILE A 103 2.96 -21.45 5.08
CA ILE A 103 2.80 -21.33 6.54
C ILE A 103 2.12 -22.57 7.11
N SER A 104 1.12 -23.13 6.42
CA SER A 104 0.49 -24.39 6.84
C SER A 104 1.46 -25.55 6.81
N GLU A 105 2.31 -25.62 5.79
CA GLU A 105 3.38 -26.63 5.70
C GLU A 105 4.45 -26.44 6.78
N LEU A 106 4.87 -25.21 7.06
CA LEU A 106 5.79 -24.89 8.16
C LEU A 106 5.24 -25.38 9.51
N ILE A 107 3.95 -25.12 9.79
CA ILE A 107 3.29 -25.57 11.00
C ILE A 107 3.28 -27.10 11.07
N PHE A 108 3.03 -27.76 9.95
CA PHE A 108 3.06 -29.22 9.89
C PHE A 108 4.47 -29.77 10.12
N GLN A 109 5.49 -29.22 9.49
CA GLN A 109 6.88 -29.66 9.66
C GLN A 109 7.38 -29.48 11.10
N LYS A 110 6.97 -28.40 11.77
CA LYS A 110 7.43 -28.11 13.15
C LYS A 110 6.66 -28.87 14.23
N TYR A 111 5.35 -29.00 14.05
CA TYR A 111 4.47 -29.47 15.13
C TYR A 111 3.62 -30.70 14.76
N GLY A 112 3.69 -31.17 13.51
CA GLY A 112 2.83 -32.26 13.03
C GLY A 112 1.35 -31.88 12.87
N ILE A 113 1.02 -30.59 12.98
CA ILE A 113 -0.35 -30.09 13.00
C ILE A 113 -0.80 -29.72 11.59
N ARG A 114 -1.79 -30.45 11.03
CA ARG A 114 -2.42 -30.10 9.77
C ARG A 114 -3.54 -29.10 9.99
N MET A 115 -3.38 -27.88 9.45
CA MET A 115 -4.37 -26.81 9.57
C MET A 115 -5.00 -26.50 8.22
N LYS A 116 -6.34 -26.37 8.17
CA LYS A 116 -7.06 -25.91 6.98
C LYS A 116 -6.65 -24.46 6.65
N LEU A 117 -6.47 -24.14 5.35
CA LEU A 117 -6.06 -22.81 4.92
C LEU A 117 -7.04 -21.68 5.32
N SER A 118 -8.34 -22.01 5.43
CA SER A 118 -9.35 -21.09 5.97
C SER A 118 -9.11 -20.79 7.45
N THR A 119 -8.85 -21.80 8.26
CA THR A 119 -8.51 -21.65 9.69
C THR A 119 -7.24 -20.83 9.86
N LEU A 120 -6.20 -21.14 9.09
CA LEU A 120 -4.96 -20.35 9.10
C LEU A 120 -5.20 -18.88 8.71
N GLY A 121 -6.12 -18.62 7.78
CA GLY A 121 -6.53 -17.26 7.44
C GLY A 121 -7.05 -16.47 8.64
N TYR A 122 -7.87 -17.09 9.50
CA TYR A 122 -8.34 -16.46 10.75
C TYR A 122 -7.19 -16.23 11.76
N TYR A 123 -6.23 -17.17 11.82
CA TYR A 123 -5.05 -16.99 12.68
C TYR A 123 -4.22 -15.79 12.21
N LEU A 124 -3.91 -15.70 10.93
CA LEU A 124 -3.14 -14.60 10.35
C LEU A 124 -3.82 -13.25 10.59
N GLN A 125 -5.15 -13.16 10.35
CA GLN A 125 -5.91 -11.95 10.64
C GLN A 125 -5.86 -11.57 12.12
N ARG A 126 -6.00 -12.53 13.02
CA ARG A 126 -5.89 -12.30 14.47
C ARG A 126 -4.50 -11.86 14.90
N TRP A 127 -3.45 -12.34 14.24
CA TRP A 127 -2.07 -11.93 14.46
C TRP A 127 -1.74 -10.57 13.84
N GLY A 128 -2.66 -9.94 13.13
CA GLY A 128 -2.44 -8.64 12.48
C GLY A 128 -1.78 -8.73 11.10
N PHE A 129 -1.68 -9.93 10.52
CA PHE A 129 -1.13 -10.11 9.19
C PHE A 129 -2.22 -9.92 8.13
N SER A 130 -1.88 -9.20 7.06
CA SER A 130 -2.72 -9.01 5.88
C SER A 130 -1.97 -9.33 4.61
N VAL A 131 -2.68 -9.58 3.53
CA VAL A 131 -2.07 -9.79 2.21
C VAL A 131 -1.48 -8.47 1.73
N GLN A 132 -0.16 -8.45 1.48
CA GLN A 132 0.57 -7.30 1.00
C GLN A 132 1.12 -7.57 -0.41
N ARG A 133 1.19 -6.52 -1.23
CA ARG A 133 1.92 -6.57 -2.49
C ARG A 133 3.39 -6.25 -2.21
N PRO A 134 4.34 -7.14 -2.54
CA PRO A 134 5.75 -6.88 -2.26
C PRO A 134 6.26 -5.71 -3.08
N VAL A 135 7.11 -4.90 -2.47
CA VAL A 135 7.93 -3.92 -3.17
C VAL A 135 9.13 -4.66 -3.78
N LYS A 136 9.39 -4.41 -5.05
CA LYS A 136 10.56 -4.96 -5.72
C LYS A 136 11.76 -4.09 -5.40
N ARG A 137 12.82 -4.69 -4.89
CA ARG A 137 14.14 -4.03 -4.74
C ARG A 137 15.15 -4.76 -5.60
N ALA A 138 16.02 -4.01 -6.24
CA ALA A 138 17.10 -4.62 -7.03
C ALA A 138 18.12 -5.30 -6.09
N TYR A 139 18.57 -6.49 -6.44
CA TYR A 139 19.63 -7.19 -5.68
C TYR A 139 20.94 -6.38 -5.57
N LYS A 140 21.18 -5.51 -6.55
CA LYS A 140 22.36 -4.64 -6.61
C LYS A 140 22.16 -3.28 -5.93
N GLN A 141 21.03 -3.06 -5.26
CA GLN A 141 20.81 -1.84 -4.51
C GLN A 141 21.74 -1.79 -3.31
N ASP A 142 22.42 -0.68 -3.14
CA ASP A 142 23.43 -0.44 -2.11
C ASP A 142 22.87 0.53 -1.08
N GLN A 143 22.57 0.03 0.10
CA GLN A 143 21.95 0.83 1.15
C GLN A 143 22.90 1.92 1.67
N GLU A 144 24.21 1.66 1.73
CA GLU A 144 25.19 2.65 2.19
C GLU A 144 25.24 3.87 1.26
N LYS A 145 25.14 3.63 -0.07
CA LYS A 145 25.05 4.72 -1.05
C LYS A 145 23.77 5.51 -0.95
N ILE A 146 22.66 4.83 -0.66
CA ILE A 146 21.38 5.50 -0.44
C ILE A 146 21.45 6.37 0.83
N ASP A 147 21.98 5.82 1.93
CA ASP A 147 22.09 6.54 3.18
C ASP A 147 23.03 7.75 3.04
N LYS A 148 24.13 7.61 2.30
CA LYS A 148 25.03 8.72 1.96
C LYS A 148 24.33 9.79 1.13
N TRP A 149 23.55 9.37 0.11
CA TRP A 149 22.76 10.30 -0.68
C TRP A 149 21.78 11.10 0.17
N LEU A 150 21.02 10.43 1.03
CA LEU A 150 19.98 11.05 1.85
C LEU A 150 20.54 11.96 2.94
N ASN A 151 21.68 11.61 3.53
CA ASN A 151 22.20 12.30 4.70
C ASN A 151 23.32 13.31 4.39
N GLU A 152 24.00 13.15 3.25
CA GLU A 152 25.16 13.98 2.91
C GLU A 152 25.02 14.66 1.55
N GLU A 153 24.81 13.88 0.47
CA GLU A 153 24.90 14.42 -0.90
C GLU A 153 23.72 15.34 -1.24
N PHE A 154 22.48 14.86 -1.03
CA PHE A 154 21.31 15.67 -1.36
C PHE A 154 21.14 16.90 -0.46
N PRO A 155 21.36 16.86 0.86
CA PRO A 155 21.41 18.06 1.69
C PRO A 155 22.43 19.10 1.17
N GLY A 156 23.63 18.66 0.78
CA GLY A 156 24.63 19.56 0.20
C GLY A 156 24.20 20.15 -1.16
N ILE A 157 23.50 19.38 -2.00
CA ILE A 157 22.91 19.89 -3.24
C ILE A 157 21.84 20.95 -2.93
N THR A 158 21.00 20.72 -1.91
CA THR A 158 19.94 21.65 -1.53
C THR A 158 20.51 22.96 -0.99
N GLU A 159 21.51 22.90 -0.11
CA GLU A 159 22.21 24.08 0.42
C GLU A 159 22.85 24.91 -0.70
N ARG A 160 23.53 24.25 -1.63
CA ARG A 160 24.09 24.90 -2.82
C ARG A 160 23.00 25.52 -3.71
N ALA A 161 21.90 24.80 -3.92
CA ALA A 161 20.80 25.32 -4.74
C ALA A 161 20.18 26.58 -4.15
N GLU A 162 20.09 26.68 -2.82
CA GLU A 162 19.63 27.88 -2.12
C GLU A 162 20.65 29.04 -2.27
N ALA A 163 21.94 28.77 -2.06
CA ALA A 163 23.00 29.76 -2.18
C ALA A 163 23.12 30.30 -3.62
N GLU A 164 23.00 29.47 -4.63
CA GLU A 164 23.11 29.82 -6.05
C GLU A 164 21.77 30.25 -6.67
N ASN A 165 20.69 30.30 -5.88
CA ASN A 165 19.31 30.53 -6.36
C ASN A 165 18.91 29.59 -7.51
N ALA A 166 19.38 28.34 -7.47
CA ALA A 166 19.11 27.32 -8.43
C ALA A 166 17.76 26.63 -8.16
N GLU A 167 17.18 26.02 -9.19
CA GLU A 167 15.98 25.18 -9.06
C GLU A 167 16.34 23.71 -9.28
N ILE A 168 15.98 22.88 -8.31
CA ILE A 168 16.22 21.44 -8.38
C ILE A 168 15.09 20.77 -9.17
N PHE A 169 15.48 20.00 -10.18
CA PHE A 169 14.60 19.15 -10.96
C PHE A 169 15.06 17.69 -10.86
N PHE A 170 14.11 16.79 -10.73
CA PHE A 170 14.31 15.36 -10.85
C PHE A 170 13.79 14.89 -12.21
N GLY A 171 14.64 14.26 -12.99
CA GLY A 171 14.28 13.80 -14.33
C GLY A 171 14.34 12.29 -14.45
N ASP A 172 13.54 11.75 -15.37
CA ASP A 172 13.48 10.33 -15.68
C ASP A 172 13.02 10.08 -17.12
N GLU A 173 13.41 8.91 -17.63
CA GLU A 173 12.99 8.41 -18.92
C GLU A 173 11.95 7.31 -18.76
N THR A 174 10.89 7.40 -19.56
CA THR A 174 9.90 6.32 -19.58
C THR A 174 9.36 6.07 -20.97
N ASN A 175 8.80 4.89 -21.19
CA ASN A 175 8.00 4.61 -22.37
C ASN A 175 6.56 4.29 -21.99
N ILE A 176 5.65 4.71 -22.84
CA ILE A 176 4.24 4.45 -22.75
C ILE A 176 3.82 3.62 -23.95
N GLN A 177 3.14 2.49 -23.71
CA GLN A 177 2.67 1.59 -24.75
C GLN A 177 1.15 1.65 -24.85
N ASN A 178 0.60 1.36 -26.03
CA ASN A 178 -0.85 1.24 -26.23
C ASN A 178 -1.46 0.04 -25.50
N THR A 179 -0.65 -0.98 -25.14
CA THR A 179 -1.06 -2.12 -24.31
C THR A 179 -0.81 -1.83 -22.84
N CYS A 180 -1.63 -1.00 -22.24
CA CYS A 180 -1.46 -0.63 -20.84
C CYS A 180 -2.15 -1.61 -19.89
N ASN A 181 -1.80 -1.53 -18.61
CA ASN A 181 -2.40 -2.31 -17.54
C ASN A 181 -3.85 -1.88 -17.32
N TYR A 182 -4.80 -2.68 -17.79
CA TYR A 182 -6.21 -2.42 -17.56
C TYR A 182 -6.55 -2.44 -16.09
N MET A 183 -7.30 -1.44 -15.66
CA MET A 183 -7.83 -1.40 -14.30
C MET A 183 -8.92 -2.47 -14.12
N LYS A 184 -9.07 -2.95 -12.90
CA LYS A 184 -10.18 -3.84 -12.54
C LYS A 184 -11.49 -3.08 -12.68
N GLY A 185 -12.48 -3.66 -13.39
CA GLY A 185 -13.82 -3.13 -13.56
C GLY A 185 -14.88 -4.07 -12.98
N TYR A 186 -16.12 -3.60 -12.95
CA TYR A 186 -17.25 -4.41 -12.52
C TYR A 186 -17.83 -5.20 -13.69
N ALA A 187 -18.15 -6.47 -13.44
CA ALA A 187 -18.87 -7.34 -14.35
C ALA A 187 -19.78 -8.27 -13.54
N PRO A 188 -20.81 -8.91 -14.15
CA PRO A 188 -21.61 -9.92 -13.46
C PRO A 188 -20.73 -11.03 -12.90
N LYS A 189 -21.05 -11.52 -11.70
CA LYS A 189 -20.28 -12.59 -11.04
C LYS A 189 -20.19 -13.82 -11.97
N GLY A 190 -18.96 -14.30 -12.16
CA GLY A 190 -18.67 -15.44 -13.05
C GLY A 190 -18.51 -15.07 -14.53
N LYS A 191 -18.71 -13.81 -14.94
CA LYS A 191 -18.46 -13.33 -16.30
C LYS A 191 -17.24 -12.43 -16.34
N THR A 192 -16.17 -12.88 -16.96
CA THR A 192 -14.98 -12.06 -17.15
C THR A 192 -15.23 -11.00 -18.22
N PRO A 193 -15.03 -9.70 -17.93
CA PRO A 193 -15.18 -8.67 -18.94
C PRO A 193 -14.09 -8.81 -20.01
N VAL A 194 -14.44 -8.54 -21.26
CA VAL A 194 -13.53 -8.56 -22.41
C VAL A 194 -13.26 -7.13 -22.83
N VAL A 195 -11.98 -6.75 -22.90
CA VAL A 195 -11.53 -5.49 -23.46
C VAL A 195 -10.93 -5.75 -24.83
N ARG A 196 -11.44 -5.06 -25.86
CA ARG A 196 -10.86 -5.10 -27.21
C ARG A 196 -9.60 -4.26 -27.22
N THR A 197 -8.51 -4.81 -27.76
CA THR A 197 -7.23 -4.14 -27.84
C THR A 197 -6.71 -4.20 -29.27
N GLU A 198 -5.92 -3.20 -29.65
CA GLU A 198 -5.21 -3.21 -30.91
C GLU A 198 -4.13 -4.31 -30.92
N SER A 199 -4.03 -5.04 -32.03
CA SER A 199 -3.05 -6.11 -32.20
C SER A 199 -1.63 -5.55 -32.40
N GLN A 200 -1.53 -4.39 -33.02
CA GLN A 200 -0.24 -3.72 -33.24
C GLN A 200 0.22 -3.01 -31.98
N LYS A 201 1.44 -3.32 -31.56
CA LYS A 201 2.09 -2.65 -30.42
C LYS A 201 2.89 -1.46 -30.90
N PHE A 202 2.62 -0.31 -30.33
CA PHE A 202 3.44 0.89 -30.52
C PHE A 202 3.71 1.56 -29.18
N LYS A 203 4.79 2.33 -29.16
CA LYS A 203 5.26 3.04 -27.97
C LYS A 203 5.61 4.48 -28.27
N ILE A 204 5.53 5.32 -27.26
CA ILE A 204 6.06 6.68 -27.23
C ILE A 204 7.03 6.77 -26.05
N ASN A 205 8.17 7.35 -26.31
CA ASN A 205 9.15 7.62 -25.27
C ASN A 205 8.98 9.05 -24.75
N MET A 206 9.26 9.24 -23.49
CA MET A 206 9.17 10.51 -22.80
C MET A 206 10.42 10.71 -21.93
N LEU A 207 10.94 11.91 -21.95
CA LEU A 207 11.84 12.43 -20.93
C LEU A 207 11.09 13.52 -20.19
N SER A 208 11.03 13.46 -18.87
CA SER A 208 10.39 14.47 -18.02
C SER A 208 11.30 14.93 -16.91
N ALA A 209 10.96 16.06 -16.32
CA ALA A 209 11.59 16.55 -15.12
C ALA A 209 10.57 17.33 -14.28
N VAL A 210 10.60 17.08 -12.97
CA VAL A 210 9.70 17.70 -12.00
C VAL A 210 10.45 18.42 -10.91
N SER A 211 9.89 19.52 -10.41
CA SER A 211 10.43 20.21 -9.23
C SER A 211 9.43 20.20 -8.08
N LYS A 212 9.93 20.31 -6.86
CA LYS A 212 9.17 20.49 -5.62
C LYS A 212 8.15 21.64 -5.72
N ARG A 213 8.45 22.67 -6.51
CA ARG A 213 7.56 23.80 -6.76
C ARG A 213 6.38 23.51 -7.67
N GLY A 214 6.19 22.25 -8.05
CA GLY A 214 5.08 21.81 -8.89
C GLY A 214 5.28 22.05 -10.39
N LYS A 215 6.50 22.31 -10.85
CA LYS A 215 6.80 22.41 -12.27
C LYS A 215 7.00 21.02 -12.87
N LEU A 216 6.47 20.81 -14.06
CA LEU A 216 6.70 19.65 -14.92
C LEU A 216 7.19 20.15 -16.28
N ARG A 217 8.28 19.58 -16.75
CA ARG A 217 8.77 19.74 -18.12
C ARG A 217 8.87 18.36 -18.76
N PHE A 218 8.51 18.25 -20.03
CA PHE A 218 8.56 16.99 -20.75
C PHE A 218 8.80 17.16 -22.25
N VAL A 219 9.38 16.17 -22.84
CA VAL A 219 9.50 15.99 -24.29
C VAL A 219 9.08 14.58 -24.67
N LEU A 220 8.31 14.46 -25.76
CA LEU A 220 7.93 13.17 -26.34
C LEU A 220 8.75 12.93 -27.61
N TYR A 221 9.25 11.70 -27.76
CA TYR A 221 10.06 11.33 -28.93
C TYR A 221 9.76 9.89 -29.37
N LYS A 222 10.03 9.60 -30.65
CA LYS A 222 9.64 8.33 -31.29
C LYS A 222 10.74 7.28 -31.25
N ASP A 223 12.00 7.73 -31.28
CA ASP A 223 13.18 6.86 -31.37
C ASP A 223 13.76 6.56 -29.98
N ASN A 224 14.90 5.88 -29.93
CA ASN A 224 15.59 5.68 -28.67
C ASN A 224 16.22 6.99 -28.18
N MET A 225 16.45 7.06 -26.85
CA MET A 225 17.17 8.16 -26.22
C MET A 225 18.61 8.20 -26.72
N ASP A 226 19.08 9.39 -26.99
CA ASP A 226 20.47 9.69 -27.33
C ASP A 226 20.91 11.00 -26.65
N SER A 227 22.22 11.29 -26.76
CA SER A 227 22.83 12.46 -26.14
C SER A 227 22.25 13.78 -26.69
N ASP A 228 21.85 13.83 -27.96
CA ASP A 228 21.29 15.04 -28.56
C ASP A 228 19.93 15.39 -28.01
N LYS A 229 19.07 14.38 -27.84
CA LYS A 229 17.75 14.57 -27.22
C LYS A 229 17.85 15.05 -25.77
N LEU A 230 18.79 14.47 -25.00
CA LEU A 230 19.03 14.91 -23.63
C LEU A 230 19.53 16.35 -23.59
N ILE A 231 20.49 16.71 -24.44
CA ILE A 231 21.01 18.08 -24.55
C ILE A 231 19.90 19.07 -24.96
N ASP A 232 19.07 18.70 -25.93
CA ASP A 232 17.94 19.55 -26.35
C ASP A 232 16.93 19.74 -25.20
N PHE A 233 16.65 18.68 -24.44
CA PHE A 233 15.81 18.78 -23.25
C PHE A 233 16.41 19.69 -22.19
N MET A 234 17.69 19.53 -21.86
CA MET A 234 18.38 20.40 -20.89
C MET A 234 18.39 21.85 -21.33
N ARG A 235 18.59 22.13 -22.62
CA ARG A 235 18.52 23.49 -23.19
C ARG A 235 17.15 24.12 -22.99
N ARG A 236 16.08 23.36 -23.24
CA ARG A 236 14.70 23.82 -23.00
C ARG A 236 14.43 24.03 -21.52
N LEU A 237 14.97 23.16 -20.66
CA LEU A 237 14.79 23.27 -19.21
C LEU A 237 15.43 24.53 -18.66
N ILE A 238 16.65 24.87 -19.10
CA ILE A 238 17.33 26.12 -18.78
C ILE A 238 16.49 27.32 -19.22
N HIS A 239 16.10 27.34 -20.51
CA HIS A 239 15.32 28.46 -21.05
C HIS A 239 14.02 28.70 -20.28
N ASP A 240 13.32 27.64 -19.86
CA ASP A 240 12.05 27.73 -19.16
C ASP A 240 12.19 28.05 -17.67
N SER A 241 13.31 27.70 -17.04
CA SER A 241 13.53 27.87 -15.62
C SER A 241 13.79 29.31 -15.20
N LYS A 242 14.48 30.10 -16.05
CA LYS A 242 14.98 31.47 -15.74
C LYS A 242 15.89 31.53 -14.50
N LYS A 243 16.36 30.39 -14.03
CA LYS A 243 17.25 30.20 -12.90
C LYS A 243 18.26 29.12 -13.26
N LYS A 244 19.37 29.06 -12.56
CA LYS A 244 20.28 27.93 -12.66
C LYS A 244 19.52 26.64 -12.34
N VAL A 245 19.77 25.59 -13.08
CA VAL A 245 19.09 24.29 -12.96
C VAL A 245 20.03 23.28 -12.33
N PHE A 246 19.61 22.67 -11.25
CA PHE A 246 20.22 21.48 -10.70
C PHE A 246 19.36 20.27 -11.12
N LEU A 247 19.85 19.50 -12.10
CA LEU A 247 19.12 18.38 -12.66
C LEU A 247 19.63 17.06 -12.09
N ILE A 248 18.75 16.36 -11.38
CA ILE A 248 19.06 15.05 -10.80
C ILE A 248 18.49 13.97 -11.71
N LEU A 249 19.34 13.09 -12.22
CA LEU A 249 19.00 11.99 -13.14
C LEU A 249 19.35 10.64 -12.52
N ASP A 250 18.88 9.56 -13.12
CA ASP A 250 19.38 8.23 -12.84
C ASP A 250 20.75 7.97 -13.51
N ASN A 251 21.35 6.82 -13.23
CA ASN A 251 22.68 6.46 -13.72
C ASN A 251 22.66 5.76 -15.10
N LEU A 252 21.83 6.19 -16.06
CA LEU A 252 21.87 5.64 -17.41
C LEU A 252 23.15 6.04 -18.15
N ARG A 253 23.66 5.12 -18.99
CA ARG A 253 24.92 5.34 -19.73
C ARG A 253 24.90 6.59 -20.61
N VAL A 254 23.75 6.94 -21.18
CA VAL A 254 23.60 8.13 -22.03
C VAL A 254 23.88 9.41 -21.28
N HIS A 255 23.55 9.46 -19.97
CA HIS A 255 23.78 10.62 -19.12
C HIS A 255 25.27 10.88 -18.87
N HIS A 256 26.09 9.83 -18.91
CA HIS A 256 27.55 9.89 -18.75
C HIS A 256 28.32 9.96 -20.06
N SER A 257 27.63 10.15 -21.19
CA SER A 257 28.31 10.25 -22.47
C SER A 257 29.24 11.49 -22.53
N LYS A 258 30.38 11.36 -23.19
CA LYS A 258 31.35 12.45 -23.33
C LYS A 258 30.70 13.72 -23.89
N LYS A 259 29.80 13.57 -24.86
CA LYS A 259 29.07 14.69 -25.47
C LYS A 259 28.22 15.45 -24.48
N VAL A 260 27.52 14.74 -23.59
CA VAL A 260 26.68 15.34 -22.51
C VAL A 260 27.58 16.05 -21.50
N GLN A 261 28.66 15.40 -21.06
CA GLN A 261 29.58 15.98 -20.09
C GLN A 261 30.24 17.28 -20.61
N GLU A 262 30.72 17.26 -21.85
CA GLU A 262 31.30 18.44 -22.49
C GLU A 262 30.30 19.58 -22.64
N TRP A 263 29.02 19.25 -22.91
CA TRP A 263 27.98 20.24 -23.03
C TRP A 263 27.62 20.84 -21.68
N VAL A 264 27.46 20.01 -20.63
CA VAL A 264 27.18 20.45 -19.25
C VAL A 264 28.31 21.36 -18.75
N GLU A 265 29.57 20.98 -18.94
CA GLU A 265 30.72 21.81 -18.51
C GLU A 265 30.71 23.20 -19.18
N LYS A 266 30.32 23.27 -20.45
CA LYS A 266 30.19 24.55 -21.18
C LYS A 266 29.05 25.43 -20.64
N HIS A 267 28.05 24.83 -19.99
CA HIS A 267 26.85 25.52 -19.50
C HIS A 267 26.76 25.49 -17.97
N LYS A 268 27.86 25.27 -17.27
CA LYS A 268 27.90 25.09 -15.80
C LYS A 268 27.31 26.25 -14.99
N GLU A 269 27.29 27.45 -15.56
CA GLU A 269 26.64 28.60 -14.94
C GLU A 269 25.09 28.54 -15.03
N GLU A 270 24.56 27.72 -15.94
CA GLU A 270 23.12 27.60 -16.20
C GLU A 270 22.54 26.27 -15.72
N ILE A 271 23.34 25.17 -15.76
CA ILE A 271 22.91 23.83 -15.38
C ILE A 271 24.05 23.02 -14.76
N GLU A 272 23.70 22.25 -13.74
CA GLU A 272 24.57 21.22 -13.18
C GLU A 272 23.78 19.92 -13.06
N VAL A 273 24.42 18.78 -13.33
CA VAL A 273 23.79 17.45 -13.33
C VAL A 273 24.33 16.62 -12.20
N PHE A 274 23.40 16.03 -11.42
CA PHE A 274 23.68 15.12 -10.32
C PHE A 274 23.03 13.76 -10.62
N TYR A 275 23.48 12.74 -9.91
CA TYR A 275 23.00 11.36 -10.16
C TYR A 275 22.49 10.72 -8.90
N LEU A 276 21.32 10.09 -9.00
CA LEU A 276 20.75 9.28 -7.94
C LEU A 276 21.62 8.05 -7.63
N PRO A 277 21.53 7.47 -6.44
CA PRO A 277 22.16 6.20 -6.14
C PRO A 277 21.76 5.12 -7.16
N PRO A 278 22.70 4.27 -7.60
CA PRO A 278 22.40 3.21 -8.56
C PRO A 278 21.30 2.26 -8.03
N TYR A 279 20.41 1.85 -8.93
CA TYR A 279 19.32 0.90 -8.63
C TYR A 279 18.32 1.35 -7.56
N ALA A 280 18.13 2.65 -7.39
CA ALA A 280 17.22 3.24 -6.41
C ALA A 280 16.15 4.16 -7.06
N PRO A 281 15.37 3.69 -8.06
CA PRO A 281 14.40 4.51 -8.77
C PRO A 281 13.28 5.03 -7.87
N GLU A 282 12.95 4.31 -6.80
CA GLU A 282 11.92 4.72 -5.84
C GLU A 282 12.20 6.07 -5.16
N TYR A 283 13.45 6.52 -5.16
CA TYR A 283 13.85 7.83 -4.63
C TYR A 283 13.70 8.96 -5.66
N ASN A 284 13.31 8.65 -6.91
CA ASN A 284 13.03 9.66 -7.92
C ASN A 284 11.55 10.07 -7.90
N PRO A 285 11.20 11.33 -7.56
CA PRO A 285 9.81 11.81 -7.61
C PRO A 285 9.17 11.71 -9.00
N ASP A 286 9.96 11.79 -10.09
CA ASP A 286 9.47 11.71 -11.46
C ASP A 286 8.91 10.32 -11.82
N GLU A 287 9.38 9.25 -11.15
CA GLU A 287 8.79 7.91 -11.27
C GLU A 287 7.30 7.87 -10.86
N LEU A 288 6.89 8.73 -9.93
CA LEU A 288 5.48 8.85 -9.53
C LEU A 288 4.65 9.54 -10.62
N VAL A 289 5.22 10.51 -11.33
CA VAL A 289 4.61 11.10 -12.52
C VAL A 289 4.45 10.05 -13.61
N ASN A 290 5.50 9.27 -13.86
CA ASN A 290 5.49 8.17 -14.82
C ASN A 290 4.42 7.12 -14.48
N SER A 291 4.26 6.79 -13.20
CA SER A 291 3.25 5.87 -12.71
C SER A 291 1.83 6.43 -12.86
N ASP A 292 1.62 7.71 -12.58
CA ASP A 292 0.33 8.39 -12.76
C ASP A 292 -0.06 8.45 -14.24
N LEU A 293 0.89 8.80 -15.11
CA LEU A 293 0.69 8.80 -16.55
C LEU A 293 0.32 7.41 -17.08
N LYS A 294 1.09 6.37 -16.75
CA LYS A 294 0.83 4.99 -17.17
C LYS A 294 -0.54 4.51 -16.69
N ARG A 295 -0.95 4.89 -15.50
CA ARG A 295 -2.27 4.59 -14.96
C ARG A 295 -3.37 5.31 -15.72
N SER A 296 -3.21 6.60 -16.00
CA SER A 296 -4.20 7.41 -16.71
C SER A 296 -4.39 6.92 -18.15
N VAL A 297 -3.32 6.67 -18.88
CA VAL A 297 -3.39 6.13 -20.25
C VAL A 297 -3.94 4.71 -20.24
N GLY A 298 -3.50 3.86 -19.31
CA GLY A 298 -3.96 2.47 -19.21
C GLY A 298 -5.40 2.30 -18.71
N SER A 299 -6.02 3.34 -18.16
CA SER A 299 -7.43 3.31 -17.77
C SER A 299 -8.37 3.67 -18.91
N LYS A 300 -7.87 4.24 -20.01
CA LYS A 300 -8.63 4.58 -21.21
C LYS A 300 -8.75 3.37 -22.15
N ALA A 301 -9.63 3.48 -23.13
CA ALA A 301 -9.63 2.54 -24.25
C ALA A 301 -8.25 2.48 -24.91
N SER A 302 -7.88 1.29 -25.43
CA SER A 302 -6.60 1.12 -26.13
C SER A 302 -6.53 2.09 -27.31
N SER A 303 -5.48 2.89 -27.39
CA SER A 303 -5.26 3.78 -28.51
C SER A 303 -5.07 2.97 -29.78
N GLN A 304 -5.77 3.36 -30.84
CA GLN A 304 -5.78 2.66 -32.13
C GLN A 304 -4.65 3.08 -33.05
N SER A 305 -4.02 4.23 -32.76
CA SER A 305 -2.87 4.73 -33.51
C SER A 305 -1.81 5.33 -32.58
N LYS A 306 -0.62 5.53 -33.14
CA LYS A 306 0.50 6.17 -32.42
C LYS A 306 0.20 7.64 -32.12
N GLU A 307 -0.49 8.30 -33.04
CA GLU A 307 -0.91 9.70 -32.93
C GLU A 307 -1.96 9.87 -31.81
N GLU A 308 -2.89 8.93 -31.70
CA GLU A 308 -3.86 8.91 -30.62
C GLU A 308 -3.19 8.68 -29.26
N LEU A 309 -2.23 7.74 -29.20
CA LEU A 309 -1.46 7.52 -27.98
C LEU A 309 -0.67 8.79 -27.59
N GLU A 310 -0.01 9.44 -28.54
CA GLU A 310 0.72 10.69 -28.29
C GLU A 310 -0.22 11.79 -27.81
N HIS A 311 -1.39 11.93 -28.41
CA HIS A 311 -2.40 12.87 -27.99
C HIS A 311 -2.86 12.60 -26.54
N ASN A 312 -3.17 11.37 -26.18
CA ASN A 312 -3.58 10.96 -24.84
C ASN A 312 -2.50 11.24 -23.79
N VAL A 313 -1.24 10.92 -24.10
CA VAL A 313 -0.08 11.18 -23.24
C VAL A 313 0.09 12.69 -23.05
N ARG A 314 0.12 13.47 -24.15
CA ARG A 314 0.31 14.91 -24.11
C ARG A 314 -0.82 15.64 -23.38
N SER A 315 -2.05 15.21 -23.59
CA SER A 315 -3.23 15.74 -22.90
C SER A 315 -3.13 15.55 -21.38
N HIS A 316 -2.74 14.35 -20.92
CA HIS A 316 -2.57 14.08 -19.50
C HIS A 316 -1.43 14.91 -18.89
N LEU A 317 -0.27 14.96 -19.54
CA LEU A 317 0.88 15.75 -19.07
C LEU A 317 0.58 17.25 -19.00
N LYS A 318 -0.14 17.80 -19.97
CA LYS A 318 -0.61 19.18 -19.92
C LYS A 318 -1.58 19.42 -18.76
N SER A 319 -2.48 18.47 -18.49
CA SER A 319 -3.35 18.52 -17.31
C SER A 319 -2.54 18.53 -15.99
N LEU A 320 -1.46 17.75 -15.91
CA LEU A 320 -0.56 17.79 -14.76
C LEU A 320 0.18 19.13 -14.66
N GLN A 321 0.67 19.69 -15.75
CA GLN A 321 1.31 21.03 -15.77
C GLN A 321 0.38 22.14 -15.24
N LEU A 322 -0.94 22.02 -15.47
CA LEU A 322 -1.95 22.93 -14.96
C LEU A 322 -2.31 22.66 -13.48
N ASN A 323 -1.76 21.62 -12.88
CA ASN A 323 -2.00 21.27 -11.49
C ASN A 323 -0.68 21.11 -10.69
N PRO A 324 0.02 22.23 -10.39
CA PRO A 324 1.28 22.22 -9.67
C PRO A 324 1.19 21.52 -8.30
N TYR A 325 0.03 21.63 -7.64
CA TYR A 325 -0.20 21.00 -6.35
C TYR A 325 -0.08 19.47 -6.41
N LYS A 326 -0.63 18.85 -7.47
CA LYS A 326 -0.53 17.41 -7.67
C LYS A 326 0.93 16.97 -7.89
N ILE A 327 1.71 17.76 -8.61
CA ILE A 327 3.14 17.48 -8.83
C ILE A 327 3.92 17.60 -7.51
N SER A 328 3.71 18.68 -6.75
CA SER A 328 4.33 18.85 -5.43
C SER A 328 3.97 17.69 -4.47
N PHE A 329 2.76 17.15 -4.59
CA PHE A 329 2.33 16.02 -3.77
C PHE A 329 3.15 14.74 -4.02
N PHE A 330 3.72 14.55 -5.20
CA PHE A 330 4.61 13.41 -5.48
C PHE A 330 5.90 13.43 -4.65
N PHE A 331 6.27 14.57 -4.09
CA PHE A 331 7.39 14.69 -3.16
C PHE A 331 7.05 14.28 -1.72
N ASN A 332 5.78 13.97 -1.41
CA ASN A 332 5.34 13.57 -0.06
C ASN A 332 5.28 12.04 0.14
N SER A 333 5.71 11.24 -0.83
CA SER A 333 5.80 9.79 -0.68
C SER A 333 6.90 9.41 0.32
N PRO A 334 6.79 8.26 1.01
CA PRO A 334 7.81 7.83 1.98
C PRO A 334 9.24 7.83 1.45
N TYR A 335 9.45 7.54 0.17
CA TYR A 335 10.77 7.49 -0.46
C TYR A 335 11.22 8.83 -1.06
N THR A 336 10.29 9.72 -1.41
CA THR A 336 10.61 11.01 -2.06
C THR A 336 10.54 12.19 -1.12
N LYS A 337 10.08 11.97 0.12
CA LYS A 337 9.92 13.01 1.15
C LYS A 337 11.21 13.73 1.52
N TYR A 338 12.35 13.13 1.28
CA TYR A 338 13.65 13.78 1.50
C TYR A 338 13.86 15.00 0.59
N ALA A 339 13.17 15.03 -0.57
CA ALA A 339 13.24 16.11 -1.55
C ALA A 339 12.07 17.12 -1.44
N ALA A 340 11.24 16.98 -0.37
CA ALA A 340 10.05 17.81 -0.13
C ALA A 340 10.36 19.20 0.47
#